data_ef6980af8b4822a04f72c12f120607e7
#
_entry.id   ef6980af8b4822a04f72c12f120607e7
#
_cell.length_a   1.000
_cell.length_b   1.000
_cell.length_c   1.000
_cell.angle_alpha   90.00
_cell.angle_beta   90.00
_cell.angle_gamma   90.00
#
_symmetry.space_group_name_H-M   'P 1'
#
loop_
_entity.id
_entity.type
_entity.pdbx_description
1 polymer ?
#
loop_
_entity_poly.entity_id
_entity_poly.type
_entity_poly.pdbx_seq_one_letter_code
_entity_poly.pdbx_strand_id
1 'polypeptide(L)'
;KAGNVLSGTAVINGLPAGITSTQSYNNTNPGNILTITLSGVYPSTNSIGTNLVISGLTAVEGLLIEYLVVAGAGGGGCANGGGGGGGAGGYLTNSSGTLFTGTLATNYTVTVGAGGAGGATTSPGLRGYNGSNSSFNLITSTGGGAGGGHDNSGGEVGGTGGSGGGGGRQGTAGAASPAGQGYNGGNGAPGGNSGGGGGGASAAGTDGSGSNQGGNGGNGLASSITGSAVTRAGGGGGGCEAPSSASGAGDGGTGGGGQGGAAGSVGSAPTAGTPNTGGGGGGSG
;
A
#
# COMPACT_ATOMS: atom_id res chain seq x y z
N LYS A 1 5.79 15.67 14.51
CA LYS A 1 5.43 16.95 15.20
C LYS A 1 4.32 16.64 16.18
N ALA A 2 4.52 16.96 17.47
CA ALA A 2 3.45 16.88 18.46
C ALA A 2 2.53 18.09 18.26
N GLY A 3 1.25 17.86 18.16
CA GLY A 3 0.23 18.92 18.11
C GLY A 3 -0.82 18.63 19.17
N ASN A 4 -1.18 19.67 19.93
CA ASN A 4 -2.25 19.56 20.90
C ASN A 4 -3.58 19.71 20.18
N VAL A 5 -4.49 18.74 20.35
CA VAL A 5 -5.86 18.85 19.87
C VAL A 5 -6.72 19.40 21.00
N LEU A 6 -7.32 20.57 20.78
CA LEU A 6 -8.30 21.13 21.72
C LEU A 6 -9.63 20.42 21.51
N SER A 7 -10.18 19.85 22.57
CA SER A 7 -11.51 19.22 22.58
C SER A 7 -12.33 19.68 23.78
N GLY A 8 -13.62 19.46 23.72
CA GLY A 8 -14.54 19.86 24.77
C GLY A 8 -15.25 21.19 24.47
N THR A 9 -16.22 21.53 25.30
CA THR A 9 -16.94 22.81 25.21
C THR A 9 -16.38 23.73 26.28
N ALA A 10 -15.84 24.89 25.88
CA ALA A 10 -15.43 25.88 26.85
C ALA A 10 -16.66 26.45 27.55
N VAL A 11 -16.67 26.39 28.88
CA VAL A 11 -17.71 27.02 29.67
C VAL A 11 -17.21 28.42 30.03
N ILE A 12 -17.96 29.45 29.60
CA ILE A 12 -17.64 30.83 29.83
C ILE A 12 -18.59 31.35 30.89
N ASN A 13 -18.06 31.66 32.04
CA ASN A 13 -18.81 32.23 33.18
C ASN A 13 -18.48 33.70 33.36
N GLY A 14 -19.42 34.45 33.92
CA GLY A 14 -19.23 35.88 34.22
C GLY A 14 -19.55 36.82 33.05
N LEU A 15 -20.24 36.30 31.99
CA LEU A 15 -20.72 37.17 30.94
C LEU A 15 -21.81 38.13 31.46
N PRO A 16 -21.72 39.41 31.12
CA PRO A 16 -22.81 40.38 31.45
C PRO A 16 -24.12 39.97 30.78
N ALA A 17 -25.24 40.37 31.35
CA ALA A 17 -26.57 40.12 30.78
C ALA A 17 -26.66 40.67 29.34
N GLY A 18 -27.16 39.87 28.40
CA GLY A 18 -27.26 40.24 26.99
C GLY A 18 -26.03 39.97 26.14
N ILE A 19 -24.94 39.49 26.72
CA ILE A 19 -23.78 39.02 25.98
C ILE A 19 -23.85 37.51 25.78
N THR A 20 -23.70 37.07 24.56
CA THR A 20 -23.61 35.65 24.16
C THR A 20 -22.22 35.32 23.65
N SER A 21 -21.82 34.08 23.77
CA SER A 21 -20.54 33.60 23.23
C SER A 21 -20.76 32.51 22.19
N THR A 22 -19.96 32.54 21.14
CA THR A 22 -19.80 31.44 20.18
C THR A 22 -18.37 30.96 20.20
N GLN A 23 -18.16 29.66 19.96
CA GLN A 23 -16.86 29.03 20.00
C GLN A 23 -16.56 28.37 18.65
N SER A 24 -15.35 28.54 18.18
CA SER A 24 -14.84 27.78 17.04
C SER A 24 -13.42 27.29 17.34
N TYR A 25 -13.15 26.05 16.92
CA TYR A 25 -11.84 25.42 17.04
C TYR A 25 -11.18 25.34 15.67
N ASN A 26 -9.94 25.79 15.61
CA ASN A 26 -9.11 25.56 14.44
C ASN A 26 -7.93 24.68 14.87
N ASN A 27 -7.97 23.40 14.51
CA ASN A 27 -6.94 22.41 14.83
C ASN A 27 -5.90 22.28 13.71
N THR A 28 -5.56 23.38 13.03
CA THR A 28 -4.50 23.39 12.00
C THR A 28 -3.13 23.57 12.64
N ASN A 29 -2.19 22.73 12.28
CA ASN A 29 -0.80 22.80 12.74
C ASN A 29 0.00 23.87 11.94
N PRO A 30 0.84 24.73 12.55
CA PRO A 30 1.15 24.82 13.97
C PRO A 30 0.24 25.80 14.71
N GLY A 31 -0.39 25.32 15.77
CA GLY A 31 -1.13 26.17 16.71
C GLY A 31 -2.64 25.96 16.65
N ASN A 32 -3.14 25.17 17.59
CA ASN A 32 -4.57 25.00 17.78
C ASN A 32 -5.13 26.30 18.41
N ILE A 33 -6.07 26.91 17.73
CA ILE A 33 -6.66 28.18 18.16
C ILE A 33 -8.11 27.92 18.59
N LEU A 34 -8.41 28.23 19.83
CA LEU A 34 -9.80 28.44 20.27
C LEU A 34 -10.15 29.91 20.06
N THR A 35 -11.10 30.17 19.18
CA THR A 35 -11.66 31.50 19.00
C THR A 35 -12.97 31.57 19.76
N ILE A 36 -13.06 32.52 20.71
CA ILE A 36 -14.28 32.84 21.43
C ILE A 36 -14.75 34.20 20.94
N THR A 37 -15.90 34.21 20.27
CA THR A 37 -16.52 35.46 19.84
C THR A 37 -17.62 35.86 20.83
N LEU A 38 -17.51 37.00 21.43
CA LEU A 38 -18.55 37.61 22.28
C LEU A 38 -19.40 38.54 21.44
N SER A 39 -20.72 38.35 21.50
CA SER A 39 -21.70 39.16 20.75
C SER A 39 -22.81 39.62 21.67
N GLY A 40 -23.27 40.85 21.49
CA GLY A 40 -24.38 41.43 22.23
C GLY A 40 -24.20 42.92 22.46
N VAL A 41 -25.20 43.53 23.08
CA VAL A 41 -25.15 44.96 23.46
C VAL A 41 -24.63 45.06 24.88
N TYR A 42 -23.49 45.72 25.05
CA TYR A 42 -22.91 45.97 26.36
C TYR A 42 -23.81 46.97 27.16
N PRO A 43 -24.28 46.59 28.35
CA PRO A 43 -25.04 47.55 29.16
C PRO A 43 -24.16 48.72 29.54
N SER A 44 -24.65 49.94 29.37
CA SER A 44 -23.92 51.20 29.57
C SER A 44 -23.63 51.53 31.06
N THR A 45 -23.98 50.64 31.98
CA THR A 45 -23.69 50.81 33.42
C THR A 45 -22.44 49.99 33.77
N ASN A 46 -21.46 50.71 34.28
CA ASN A 46 -20.14 50.28 34.68
C ASN A 46 -20.18 49.04 35.61
N SER A 47 -20.07 47.84 35.08
CA SER A 47 -19.86 46.62 35.89
C SER A 47 -18.36 46.41 36.05
N ILE A 48 -17.80 47.04 37.07
CA ILE A 48 -16.41 46.83 37.46
C ILE A 48 -16.30 45.44 38.10
N GLY A 49 -15.55 44.54 37.46
CA GLY A 49 -14.93 43.41 38.15
C GLY A 49 -15.59 42.06 38.05
N THR A 50 -16.18 41.65 36.91
CA THR A 50 -16.44 40.22 36.66
C THR A 50 -15.26 39.59 35.94
N ASN A 51 -14.55 38.71 36.63
CA ASN A 51 -13.52 37.88 35.96
C ASN A 51 -14.20 36.94 34.99
N LEU A 52 -13.82 37.02 33.70
CA LEU A 52 -14.20 36.01 32.71
C LEU A 52 -13.45 34.72 33.02
N VAL A 53 -14.16 33.69 33.44
CA VAL A 53 -13.57 32.36 33.70
C VAL A 53 -13.90 31.47 32.56
N ILE A 54 -12.86 30.96 31.86
CA ILE A 54 -12.96 29.95 30.83
C ILE A 54 -12.55 28.62 31.45
N SER A 55 -13.47 27.65 31.49
CA SER A 55 -13.24 26.32 32.03
C SER A 55 -13.78 25.24 31.07
N GLY A 56 -13.50 24.00 31.36
CA GLY A 56 -13.99 22.86 30.53
C GLY A 56 -13.16 22.61 29.26
N LEU A 57 -12.04 23.30 29.08
CA LEU A 57 -11.10 22.97 28.01
C LEU A 57 -10.20 21.83 28.46
N THR A 58 -10.22 20.75 27.69
CA THR A 58 -9.24 19.67 27.80
C THR A 58 -8.30 19.77 26.60
N ALA A 59 -7.02 20.03 26.84
CA ALA A 59 -6.00 19.82 25.85
C ALA A 59 -5.68 18.31 25.86
N VAL A 60 -6.06 17.60 24.81
CA VAL A 60 -5.58 16.24 24.60
C VAL A 60 -4.25 16.39 23.86
N GLU A 61 -3.15 16.17 24.58
CA GLU A 61 -1.84 16.07 23.94
C GLU A 61 -1.82 14.77 23.10
N GLY A 62 -2.02 14.90 21.80
CA GLY A 62 -1.93 13.81 20.84
C GLY A 62 -0.68 13.94 20.00
N LEU A 63 0.06 12.84 19.83
CA LEU A 63 1.13 12.76 18.87
C LEU A 63 0.52 12.52 17.49
N LEU A 64 0.60 13.50 16.59
CA LEU A 64 0.15 13.34 15.21
C LEU A 64 1.22 12.61 14.40
N ILE A 65 0.87 11.43 13.91
CA ILE A 65 1.79 10.51 13.23
C ILE A 65 1.38 10.37 11.76
N GLU A 66 2.32 10.69 10.86
CA GLU A 66 2.27 10.27 9.47
C GLU A 66 2.87 8.87 9.37
N TYR A 67 2.22 7.98 8.61
CA TYR A 67 2.70 6.62 8.44
C TYR A 67 2.70 6.17 6.97
N LEU A 68 3.57 5.22 6.70
CA LEU A 68 3.60 4.39 5.51
C LEU A 68 3.79 2.94 5.95
N VAL A 69 2.82 2.09 5.65
CA VAL A 69 2.87 0.64 5.93
C VAL A 69 2.85 -0.11 4.61
N VAL A 70 3.96 -0.76 4.28
CA VAL A 70 4.09 -1.61 3.09
C VAL A 70 4.26 -3.05 3.54
N ALA A 71 3.43 -3.96 3.03
CA ALA A 71 3.47 -5.37 3.35
C ALA A 71 4.56 -6.11 2.55
N GLY A 72 4.82 -7.35 2.93
CA GLY A 72 5.64 -8.27 2.15
C GLY A 72 4.97 -8.57 0.81
N ALA A 73 5.73 -8.61 -0.28
CA ALA A 73 5.21 -8.91 -1.61
C ALA A 73 5.08 -10.41 -1.84
N GLY A 74 4.30 -10.81 -2.85
CA GLY A 74 4.22 -12.17 -3.32
C GLY A 74 5.46 -12.61 -4.11
N GLY A 75 5.78 -13.89 -4.05
CA GLY A 75 6.77 -14.54 -4.91
C GLY A 75 6.22 -14.80 -6.30
N GLY A 76 7.07 -14.80 -7.31
CA GLY A 76 6.69 -15.18 -8.68
C GLY A 76 6.36 -16.68 -8.78
N GLY A 77 5.51 -17.04 -9.74
CA GLY A 77 5.20 -18.40 -10.07
C GLY A 77 6.31 -19.04 -10.92
N CYS A 78 6.41 -20.36 -10.84
CA CYS A 78 7.26 -21.15 -11.71
C CYS A 78 6.41 -21.91 -12.72
N ALA A 79 6.80 -21.85 -13.98
CA ALA A 79 6.12 -22.59 -15.03
C ALA A 79 7.13 -23.03 -16.10
N ASN A 80 6.88 -24.16 -16.73
CA ASN A 80 7.51 -24.45 -17.98
C ASN A 80 6.69 -23.75 -19.08
N GLY A 81 7.07 -22.50 -19.38
CA GLY A 81 6.37 -21.68 -20.37
C GLY A 81 5.52 -20.53 -19.83
N GLY A 82 5.94 -19.83 -18.80
CA GLY A 82 5.35 -18.57 -18.39
C GLY A 82 4.67 -18.54 -17.04
N GLY A 83 5.43 -18.42 -15.97
CA GLY A 83 4.94 -18.14 -14.62
C GLY A 83 4.48 -16.71 -14.45
N GLY A 84 3.45 -16.48 -13.65
CA GLY A 84 2.99 -15.14 -13.32
C GLY A 84 3.94 -14.41 -12.37
N GLY A 85 4.03 -13.08 -12.48
CA GLY A 85 4.74 -12.22 -11.56
C GLY A 85 4.02 -12.11 -10.21
N GLY A 86 4.77 -12.02 -9.10
CA GLY A 86 4.20 -11.77 -7.78
C GLY A 86 3.62 -10.35 -7.65
N GLY A 87 2.50 -10.20 -6.97
CA GLY A 87 1.93 -8.92 -6.64
C GLY A 87 2.75 -8.19 -5.57
N ALA A 88 2.79 -6.88 -5.63
CA ALA A 88 3.39 -6.06 -4.60
C ALA A 88 2.68 -6.22 -3.26
N GLY A 89 3.38 -5.99 -2.16
CA GLY A 89 2.74 -5.84 -0.86
C GLY A 89 1.77 -4.66 -0.86
N GLY A 90 0.69 -4.76 -0.13
CA GLY A 90 -0.25 -3.69 0.06
C GLY A 90 0.45 -2.42 0.55
N TYR A 91 -0.07 -1.27 0.16
CA TYR A 91 0.50 0.03 0.44
C TYR A 91 -0.54 0.91 1.12
N LEU A 92 -0.32 1.27 2.38
CA LEU A 92 -1.19 2.15 3.15
C LEU A 92 -0.43 3.35 3.67
N THR A 93 -0.99 4.53 3.44
CA THR A 93 -0.42 5.80 3.92
C THR A 93 -1.53 6.78 4.27
N ASN A 94 -1.21 7.71 5.18
CA ASN A 94 -2.07 8.86 5.50
C ASN A 94 -1.42 10.20 5.10
N SER A 95 -0.41 10.19 4.22
CA SER A 95 0.35 11.40 3.85
C SER A 95 -0.50 12.52 3.22
N SER A 96 -1.69 12.18 2.70
CA SER A 96 -2.65 13.14 2.15
C SER A 96 -3.99 13.16 2.89
N GLY A 97 -4.08 12.51 4.04
CA GLY A 97 -5.31 12.33 4.81
C GLY A 97 -5.19 12.71 6.29
N THR A 98 -6.09 12.17 7.09
CA THR A 98 -6.09 12.39 8.54
C THR A 98 -4.93 11.68 9.19
N LEU A 99 -4.10 12.42 9.92
CA LEU A 99 -2.99 11.86 10.67
C LEU A 99 -3.48 10.93 11.79
N PHE A 100 -2.71 9.89 12.07
CA PHE A 100 -2.98 9.03 13.21
C PHE A 100 -2.68 9.78 14.50
N THR A 101 -3.66 9.83 15.43
CA THR A 101 -3.46 10.46 16.74
C THR A 101 -2.98 9.40 17.72
N GLY A 102 -1.71 9.47 18.06
CA GLY A 102 -1.10 8.62 19.07
C GLY A 102 -1.24 9.22 20.47
N THR A 103 -1.31 8.36 21.49
CA THR A 103 -1.23 8.77 22.90
C THR A 103 0.22 8.79 23.34
N LEU A 104 0.64 9.81 24.05
CA LEU A 104 1.99 9.91 24.60
C LEU A 104 2.27 8.79 25.61
N ALA A 105 3.50 8.36 25.68
CA ALA A 105 3.96 7.27 26.55
C ALA A 105 3.25 5.92 26.33
N THR A 106 2.69 5.70 25.14
CA THR A 106 2.03 4.46 24.73
C THR A 106 2.91 3.70 23.74
N ASN A 107 3.05 2.40 23.92
CA ASN A 107 3.74 1.53 22.97
C ASN A 107 2.79 1.11 21.83
N TYR A 108 3.23 1.31 20.58
CA TYR A 108 2.52 0.85 19.40
C TYR A 108 3.28 -0.31 18.76
N THR A 109 2.60 -1.42 18.57
CA THR A 109 3.19 -2.60 17.93
C THR A 109 3.38 -2.33 16.44
N VAL A 110 4.59 -2.64 15.95
CA VAL A 110 4.94 -2.63 14.53
C VAL A 110 5.32 -4.05 14.13
N THR A 111 4.71 -4.55 13.05
CA THR A 111 5.06 -5.83 12.44
C THR A 111 5.48 -5.59 11.00
N VAL A 112 6.60 -6.18 10.58
CA VAL A 112 7.08 -6.14 9.20
C VAL A 112 6.91 -7.54 8.60
N GLY A 113 6.07 -7.63 7.57
CA GLY A 113 5.77 -8.89 6.89
C GLY A 113 6.90 -9.32 5.95
N ALA A 114 7.18 -10.61 5.93
CA ALA A 114 8.13 -11.20 5.00
C ALA A 114 7.56 -11.28 3.57
N GLY A 115 8.42 -11.22 2.56
CA GLY A 115 8.07 -11.57 1.19
C GLY A 115 7.76 -13.05 1.05
N GLY A 116 6.89 -13.40 0.11
CA GLY A 116 6.59 -14.78 -0.26
C GLY A 116 7.72 -15.39 -1.09
N ALA A 117 7.98 -16.66 -0.89
CA ALA A 117 8.93 -17.41 -1.71
C ALA A 117 8.40 -17.60 -3.15
N GLY A 118 9.30 -17.65 -4.12
CA GLY A 118 8.96 -18.06 -5.49
C GLY A 118 8.50 -19.51 -5.55
N GLY A 119 7.76 -19.85 -6.62
CA GLY A 119 7.35 -21.22 -6.90
C GLY A 119 8.56 -22.13 -7.13
N ALA A 120 8.46 -23.38 -6.71
CA ALA A 120 9.53 -24.36 -6.94
C ALA A 120 9.59 -24.81 -8.42
N THR A 121 10.80 -25.09 -8.90
CA THR A 121 11.08 -25.52 -10.28
C THR A 121 10.80 -27.01 -10.53
N THR A 122 10.06 -27.67 -9.66
CA THR A 122 9.64 -29.06 -9.86
C THR A 122 8.55 -29.12 -10.93
N SER A 123 8.60 -30.14 -11.80
CA SER A 123 7.51 -30.38 -12.76
C SER A 123 6.33 -31.08 -12.09
N PRO A 124 5.10 -30.57 -12.19
CA PRO A 124 4.68 -29.36 -12.87
C PRO A 124 5.09 -28.10 -12.07
N GLY A 125 5.27 -26.95 -12.77
CA GLY A 125 5.68 -25.70 -12.16
C GLY A 125 4.68 -25.19 -11.13
N LEU A 126 5.17 -24.75 -9.97
CA LEU A 126 4.32 -24.36 -8.84
C LEU A 126 4.07 -22.84 -8.77
N ARG A 127 2.89 -22.51 -8.27
CA ARG A 127 2.56 -21.14 -7.86
C ARG A 127 3.54 -20.66 -6.79
N GLY A 128 3.86 -19.37 -6.78
CA GLY A 128 4.58 -18.75 -5.66
C GLY A 128 3.78 -18.76 -4.37
N TYR A 129 4.32 -18.10 -3.35
CA TYR A 129 3.66 -17.90 -2.07
C TYR A 129 3.27 -16.44 -1.88
N ASN A 130 2.15 -16.21 -1.20
CA ASN A 130 1.76 -14.86 -0.83
C ASN A 130 2.76 -14.26 0.16
N GLY A 131 2.91 -12.94 0.15
CA GLY A 131 3.61 -12.21 1.18
C GLY A 131 2.83 -12.19 2.50
N SER A 132 3.51 -11.78 3.56
CA SER A 132 2.92 -11.61 4.89
C SER A 132 2.49 -10.16 5.11
N ASN A 133 1.50 -9.96 5.98
CA ASN A 133 1.00 -8.65 6.35
C ASN A 133 2.05 -7.85 7.13
N SER A 134 2.05 -6.54 6.91
CA SER A 134 2.72 -5.57 7.80
C SER A 134 1.66 -4.78 8.56
N SER A 135 1.97 -4.37 9.79
CA SER A 135 1.04 -3.57 10.57
C SER A 135 1.73 -2.50 11.39
N PHE A 136 1.01 -1.41 11.59
CA PHE A 136 1.29 -0.39 12.60
C PHE A 136 0.04 -0.27 13.48
N ASN A 137 0.13 -0.72 14.72
CA ASN A 137 -1.03 -0.85 15.62
C ASN A 137 -2.17 -1.65 14.95
N LEU A 138 -3.35 -1.08 14.81
CA LEU A 138 -4.51 -1.70 14.15
C LEU A 138 -4.55 -1.49 12.63
N ILE A 139 -3.63 -0.72 12.08
CA ILE A 139 -3.52 -0.46 10.64
C ILE A 139 -2.74 -1.61 10.01
N THR A 140 -3.42 -2.43 9.21
CA THR A 140 -2.81 -3.62 8.58
C THR A 140 -2.80 -3.48 7.07
N SER A 141 -1.61 -3.57 6.50
CA SER A 141 -1.37 -3.72 5.08
C SER A 141 -1.25 -5.20 4.73
N THR A 142 -2.00 -5.65 3.73
CA THR A 142 -2.11 -7.06 3.34
C THR A 142 -0.94 -7.48 2.47
N GLY A 143 -0.41 -8.68 2.70
CA GLY A 143 0.65 -9.25 1.86
C GLY A 143 0.26 -9.33 0.39
N GLY A 144 1.22 -9.21 -0.51
CA GLY A 144 1.03 -9.31 -1.95
C GLY A 144 0.67 -10.74 -2.38
N GLY A 145 -0.12 -10.85 -3.44
CA GLY A 145 -0.56 -12.12 -4.00
C GLY A 145 0.56 -12.84 -4.75
N ALA A 146 0.62 -14.17 -4.64
CA ALA A 146 1.57 -15.01 -5.36
C ALA A 146 1.34 -15.00 -6.87
N GLY A 147 2.38 -15.09 -7.66
CA GLY A 147 2.28 -15.38 -9.10
C GLY A 147 1.81 -16.81 -9.36
N GLY A 148 0.94 -17.00 -10.35
CA GLY A 148 0.44 -18.31 -10.79
C GLY A 148 1.55 -19.15 -11.41
N GLY A 149 1.52 -20.44 -11.16
CA GLY A 149 2.39 -21.44 -11.80
C GLY A 149 1.76 -22.01 -13.07
N HIS A 150 2.24 -23.19 -13.49
CA HIS A 150 1.59 -23.99 -14.55
C HIS A 150 1.60 -25.47 -14.14
N ASP A 151 0.50 -25.95 -13.59
CA ASP A 151 0.40 -27.33 -13.09
C ASP A 151 -0.81 -28.12 -13.61
N ASN A 152 -1.58 -27.57 -14.54
CA ASN A 152 -2.84 -28.15 -15.03
C ASN A 152 -3.83 -28.54 -13.91
N SER A 153 -3.64 -28.03 -12.70
CA SER A 153 -4.43 -28.35 -11.49
C SER A 153 -4.99 -27.12 -10.81
N GLY A 154 -4.96 -25.94 -11.49
CA GLY A 154 -5.45 -24.66 -10.95
C GLY A 154 -4.35 -23.78 -10.35
N GLY A 155 -3.09 -24.18 -10.44
CA GLY A 155 -1.93 -23.37 -10.07
C GLY A 155 -1.66 -22.19 -11.00
N GLU A 156 -2.36 -22.10 -12.12
CA GLU A 156 -2.27 -21.01 -13.08
C GLU A 156 -2.81 -19.68 -12.53
N VAL A 157 -3.70 -19.74 -11.56
CA VAL A 157 -4.37 -18.54 -11.02
C VAL A 157 -3.42 -17.75 -10.13
N GLY A 158 -3.31 -16.45 -10.40
CA GLY A 158 -2.61 -15.53 -9.52
C GLY A 158 -3.27 -15.40 -8.14
N GLY A 159 -2.47 -15.18 -7.10
CA GLY A 159 -2.94 -15.00 -5.73
C GLY A 159 -3.62 -13.67 -5.50
N THR A 160 -4.68 -13.66 -4.70
CA THR A 160 -5.23 -12.43 -4.12
C THR A 160 -4.29 -11.89 -3.05
N GLY A 161 -4.18 -10.57 -2.93
CA GLY A 161 -3.35 -9.91 -1.93
C GLY A 161 -3.54 -8.41 -1.92
N GLY A 162 -2.75 -7.66 -1.16
CA GLY A 162 -2.77 -6.20 -1.17
C GLY A 162 -2.65 -5.65 -2.59
N SER A 163 -1.74 -6.22 -3.39
CA SER A 163 -1.81 -6.22 -4.86
C SER A 163 -1.89 -7.67 -5.34
N GLY A 164 -2.64 -7.93 -6.41
CA GLY A 164 -2.85 -9.28 -6.93
C GLY A 164 -1.63 -9.81 -7.68
N GLY A 165 -1.36 -11.12 -7.62
CA GLY A 165 -0.36 -11.78 -8.44
C GLY A 165 -0.82 -11.94 -9.89
N GLY A 166 0.11 -12.00 -10.84
CA GLY A 166 -0.15 -12.33 -12.23
C GLY A 166 -0.60 -13.78 -12.40
N GLY A 167 -1.46 -14.03 -13.37
CA GLY A 167 -1.79 -15.42 -13.78
C GLY A 167 -0.57 -16.10 -14.41
N GLY A 168 -0.38 -17.38 -14.15
CA GLY A 168 0.52 -18.20 -14.93
C GLY A 168 -0.02 -18.41 -16.35
N ARG A 169 0.66 -19.20 -17.17
CA ARG A 169 0.23 -19.55 -18.53
C ARG A 169 -1.26 -19.89 -18.57
N GLN A 170 -2.04 -19.15 -19.39
CA GLN A 170 -3.51 -19.30 -19.53
C GLN A 170 -4.29 -19.05 -18.23
N GLY A 171 -3.63 -18.70 -17.12
CA GLY A 171 -4.26 -18.48 -15.85
C GLY A 171 -4.83 -17.08 -15.69
N THR A 172 -5.81 -16.94 -14.80
CA THR A 172 -6.38 -15.66 -14.46
C THR A 172 -5.54 -14.92 -13.42
N ALA A 173 -5.56 -13.59 -13.47
CA ALA A 173 -4.90 -12.75 -12.48
C ALA A 173 -5.53 -12.86 -11.09
N GLY A 174 -4.73 -12.64 -10.07
CA GLY A 174 -5.21 -12.39 -8.72
C GLY A 174 -5.77 -10.98 -8.56
N ALA A 175 -6.78 -10.86 -7.73
CA ALA A 175 -7.38 -9.57 -7.39
C ALA A 175 -6.60 -8.84 -6.29
N ALA A 176 -6.62 -7.51 -6.32
CA ALA A 176 -6.24 -6.69 -5.17
C ALA A 176 -7.35 -6.73 -4.11
N SER A 177 -7.01 -7.14 -2.90
CA SER A 177 -7.96 -7.25 -1.79
C SER A 177 -7.23 -7.13 -0.44
N PRO A 178 -7.71 -6.27 0.46
CA PRO A 178 -8.82 -5.34 0.31
C PRO A 178 -8.53 -4.22 -0.71
N ALA A 179 -9.60 -3.62 -1.24
CA ALA A 179 -9.47 -2.49 -2.17
C ALA A 179 -8.71 -1.31 -1.54
N GLY A 180 -7.99 -0.55 -2.37
CA GLY A 180 -7.26 0.65 -1.95
C GLY A 180 -5.85 0.39 -1.42
N GLN A 181 -5.36 -0.86 -1.41
CA GLN A 181 -3.99 -1.19 -1.03
C GLN A 181 -3.07 -1.48 -2.22
N GLY A 182 -3.63 -1.60 -3.41
CA GLY A 182 -2.92 -1.88 -4.65
C GLY A 182 -3.88 -2.24 -5.78
N TYR A 183 -3.36 -2.85 -6.83
CA TYR A 183 -4.08 -3.17 -8.06
C TYR A 183 -3.99 -4.66 -8.40
N ASN A 184 -4.88 -5.11 -9.28
CA ASN A 184 -4.91 -6.49 -9.76
C ASN A 184 -3.64 -6.83 -10.56
N GLY A 185 -3.31 -8.11 -10.63
CA GLY A 185 -2.36 -8.62 -11.60
C GLY A 185 -2.94 -8.64 -13.03
N GLY A 186 -2.10 -8.99 -13.99
CA GLY A 186 -2.47 -9.30 -15.38
C GLY A 186 -2.72 -10.81 -15.56
N ASN A 187 -3.55 -11.18 -16.55
CA ASN A 187 -3.80 -12.59 -16.91
C ASN A 187 -2.60 -13.19 -17.68
N GLY A 188 -2.45 -14.49 -17.62
CA GLY A 188 -1.61 -15.22 -18.55
C GLY A 188 -2.21 -15.23 -19.97
N ALA A 189 -1.37 -15.40 -20.98
CA ALA A 189 -1.78 -15.35 -22.39
C ALA A 189 -2.76 -16.49 -22.75
N PRO A 190 -3.95 -16.21 -23.28
CA PRO A 190 -4.83 -17.24 -23.83
C PRO A 190 -4.15 -17.93 -25.02
N GLY A 191 -3.98 -19.26 -24.95
CA GLY A 191 -3.33 -20.04 -25.99
C GLY A 191 -1.84 -19.80 -26.19
N GLY A 192 -1.20 -18.95 -25.36
CA GLY A 192 0.22 -18.60 -25.40
C GLY A 192 1.02 -19.22 -24.26
N ASN A 193 2.34 -19.01 -24.29
CA ASN A 193 3.29 -19.49 -23.30
C ASN A 193 3.89 -18.33 -22.52
N SER A 194 3.02 -17.46 -21.95
CA SER A 194 3.48 -16.34 -21.14
C SER A 194 2.54 -16.06 -19.98
N GLY A 195 3.11 -15.70 -18.85
CA GLY A 195 2.41 -15.27 -17.64
C GLY A 195 2.12 -13.77 -17.63
N GLY A 196 1.14 -13.36 -16.85
CA GLY A 196 0.82 -11.97 -16.59
C GLY A 196 1.75 -11.37 -15.55
N GLY A 197 1.87 -10.03 -15.54
CA GLY A 197 2.59 -9.31 -14.51
C GLY A 197 1.80 -9.19 -13.20
N GLY A 198 2.46 -9.10 -12.06
CA GLY A 198 1.82 -8.79 -10.77
C GLY A 198 1.38 -7.35 -10.69
N GLY A 199 0.31 -7.07 -9.93
CA GLY A 199 -0.13 -5.71 -9.63
C GLY A 199 0.84 -4.94 -8.74
N GLY A 200 0.90 -3.63 -8.90
CA GLY A 200 1.66 -2.70 -8.08
C GLY A 200 0.78 -1.81 -7.22
N ALA A 201 1.37 -0.91 -6.45
CA ALA A 201 0.63 0.01 -5.61
C ALA A 201 -0.09 1.13 -6.38
N SER A 202 0.33 1.49 -7.60
CA SER A 202 -0.30 2.55 -8.39
C SER A 202 -0.89 2.08 -9.72
N ALA A 203 -0.59 0.86 -10.17
CA ALA A 203 -1.04 0.35 -11.45
C ALA A 203 -1.24 -1.17 -11.42
N ALA A 204 -2.17 -1.65 -12.23
CA ALA A 204 -2.33 -3.08 -12.47
C ALA A 204 -1.15 -3.66 -13.26
N GLY A 205 -0.90 -4.94 -13.08
CA GLY A 205 -0.03 -5.70 -13.98
C GLY A 205 -0.69 -5.86 -15.35
N THR A 206 0.12 -6.00 -16.41
CA THR A 206 -0.39 -6.23 -17.74
C THR A 206 -0.51 -7.72 -18.05
N ASP A 207 -1.41 -8.05 -18.96
CA ASP A 207 -1.60 -9.43 -19.43
C ASP A 207 -0.37 -9.91 -20.21
N GLY A 208 -0.09 -11.19 -20.13
CA GLY A 208 0.82 -11.85 -21.06
C GLY A 208 0.22 -11.87 -22.48
N SER A 209 1.07 -11.86 -23.51
CA SER A 209 0.61 -11.90 -24.90
C SER A 209 0.86 -13.26 -25.55
N GLY A 210 -0.01 -13.58 -26.54
CA GLY A 210 0.12 -14.81 -27.33
C GLY A 210 1.42 -14.94 -28.16
N SER A 211 2.17 -13.82 -28.26
CA SER A 211 3.48 -13.74 -28.93
C SER A 211 4.64 -14.09 -28.00
N ASN A 212 4.42 -14.86 -26.96
CA ASN A 212 5.43 -15.23 -25.95
C ASN A 212 6.07 -14.02 -25.23
N GLN A 213 5.28 -13.00 -24.94
CA GLN A 213 5.72 -11.87 -24.11
C GLN A 213 5.03 -11.93 -22.75
N GLY A 214 5.82 -12.00 -21.70
CA GLY A 214 5.36 -11.86 -20.33
C GLY A 214 4.76 -10.48 -20.06
N GLY A 215 3.72 -10.41 -19.24
CA GLY A 215 3.12 -9.15 -18.84
C GLY A 215 4.05 -8.37 -17.91
N ASN A 216 4.08 -7.04 -18.04
CA ASN A 216 4.85 -6.18 -17.14
C ASN A 216 4.17 -6.05 -15.79
N GLY A 217 4.97 -5.95 -14.73
CA GLY A 217 4.50 -5.62 -13.39
C GLY A 217 3.95 -4.21 -13.30
N GLY A 218 2.92 -4.04 -12.49
CA GLY A 218 2.34 -2.72 -12.19
C GLY A 218 3.30 -1.85 -11.40
N ASN A 219 3.27 -0.55 -11.65
CA ASN A 219 4.14 0.40 -10.96
C ASN A 219 3.79 0.57 -9.49
N GLY A 220 4.79 0.84 -8.69
CA GLY A 220 4.70 1.24 -7.30
C GLY A 220 4.28 2.70 -7.12
N LEU A 221 4.16 3.12 -5.89
CA LEU A 221 3.76 4.48 -5.49
C LEU A 221 4.90 5.18 -4.75
N ALA A 222 5.12 6.45 -5.07
CA ALA A 222 6.14 7.27 -4.41
C ALA A 222 5.62 7.88 -3.10
N SER A 223 6.49 7.96 -2.10
CA SER A 223 6.25 8.70 -0.85
C SER A 223 7.51 9.44 -0.43
N SER A 224 7.33 10.65 0.08
CA SER A 224 8.41 11.48 0.64
C SER A 224 8.52 11.38 2.17
N ILE A 225 7.88 10.40 2.81
CA ILE A 225 7.87 10.25 4.28
C ILE A 225 9.29 10.12 4.88
N THR A 226 10.26 9.66 4.09
CA THR A 226 11.67 9.55 4.49
C THR A 226 12.53 10.76 4.10
N GLY A 227 11.89 11.88 3.72
CA GLY A 227 12.56 13.13 3.36
C GLY A 227 12.72 13.36 1.85
N SER A 228 12.89 12.30 1.07
CA SER A 228 12.92 12.35 -0.41
C SER A 228 11.93 11.36 -0.99
N ALA A 229 11.48 11.62 -2.24
CA ALA A 229 10.55 10.72 -2.91
C ALA A 229 11.19 9.37 -3.23
N VAL A 230 10.65 8.31 -2.65
CA VAL A 230 11.06 6.92 -2.90
C VAL A 230 9.86 6.11 -3.35
N THR A 231 9.95 5.51 -4.55
CA THR A 231 8.92 4.61 -5.08
C THR A 231 9.07 3.21 -4.47
N ARG A 232 7.95 2.62 -4.02
CA ARG A 232 7.88 1.30 -3.38
C ARG A 232 6.68 0.51 -3.89
N ALA A 233 6.70 -0.78 -3.66
CA ALA A 233 5.59 -1.69 -3.98
C ALA A 233 5.28 -1.78 -5.48
N GLY A 234 6.30 -2.04 -6.33
CA GLY A 234 6.13 -2.43 -7.73
C GLY A 234 5.84 -3.93 -7.86
N GLY A 235 4.98 -4.33 -8.79
CA GLY A 235 4.70 -5.73 -9.09
C GLY A 235 5.81 -6.42 -9.88
N GLY A 236 5.94 -7.73 -9.81
CA GLY A 236 6.88 -8.52 -10.61
C GLY A 236 6.43 -8.71 -12.06
N GLY A 237 7.36 -8.82 -12.99
CA GLY A 237 7.08 -9.16 -14.40
C GLY A 237 6.73 -10.64 -14.56
N GLY A 238 5.89 -10.98 -15.55
CA GLY A 238 5.56 -12.35 -15.93
C GLY A 238 6.68 -13.01 -16.75
N GLY A 239 6.81 -14.31 -16.62
CA GLY A 239 7.74 -15.11 -17.43
C GLY A 239 7.18 -15.46 -18.82
N CYS A 240 8.03 -15.96 -19.68
CA CYS A 240 7.62 -16.44 -21.01
C CYS A 240 8.49 -17.60 -21.51
N GLU A 241 7.95 -18.38 -22.43
CA GLU A 241 8.73 -19.28 -23.26
C GLU A 241 9.19 -18.54 -24.53
N ALA A 242 10.47 -18.19 -24.58
CA ALA A 242 11.03 -17.50 -25.74
C ALA A 242 12.02 -18.42 -26.46
N PRO A 243 11.64 -19.03 -27.58
CA PRO A 243 12.52 -20.00 -28.28
C PRO A 243 13.77 -19.36 -28.92
N SER A 244 13.83 -18.04 -29.08
CA SER A 244 14.91 -17.40 -29.86
C SER A 244 15.38 -16.02 -29.36
N SER A 245 14.77 -15.43 -28.31
CA SER A 245 15.27 -14.15 -27.75
C SER A 245 14.94 -14.00 -26.29
N ALA A 246 15.90 -13.48 -25.50
CA ALA A 246 15.73 -13.15 -24.10
C ALA A 246 14.77 -11.96 -23.83
N SER A 247 14.23 -11.33 -24.87
CA SER A 247 13.47 -10.09 -24.79
C SER A 247 11.97 -10.24 -24.59
N GLY A 248 11.47 -11.47 -24.32
CA GLY A 248 10.05 -11.73 -24.15
C GLY A 248 9.56 -11.69 -22.69
N ALA A 249 10.45 -11.64 -21.71
CA ALA A 249 10.04 -11.58 -20.30
C ALA A 249 9.47 -10.21 -19.95
N GLY A 250 8.49 -10.18 -19.07
CA GLY A 250 7.90 -8.94 -18.58
C GLY A 250 8.84 -8.16 -17.63
N ASP A 251 8.85 -6.84 -17.75
CA ASP A 251 9.59 -5.96 -16.86
C ASP A 251 8.94 -5.91 -15.48
N GLY A 252 9.77 -5.83 -14.44
CA GLY A 252 9.30 -5.50 -13.12
C GLY A 252 8.82 -4.04 -13.03
N GLY A 253 7.72 -3.81 -12.29
CA GLY A 253 7.22 -2.47 -12.04
C GLY A 253 8.20 -1.61 -11.24
N THR A 254 8.22 -0.31 -11.49
CA THR A 254 9.01 0.65 -10.70
C THR A 254 8.67 0.54 -9.21
N GLY A 255 9.64 0.69 -8.35
CA GLY A 255 9.46 0.50 -6.90
C GLY A 255 9.83 -0.89 -6.40
N GLY A 256 10.71 -1.58 -7.12
CA GLY A 256 11.34 -2.80 -6.67
C GLY A 256 10.76 -4.11 -7.19
N GLY A 257 9.92 -4.08 -8.22
CA GLY A 257 9.45 -5.29 -8.89
C GLY A 257 10.58 -6.05 -9.57
N GLY A 258 10.62 -7.37 -9.43
CA GLY A 258 11.56 -8.26 -10.08
C GLY A 258 11.20 -8.51 -11.54
N GLN A 259 12.18 -8.70 -12.39
CA GLN A 259 12.01 -9.04 -13.81
C GLN A 259 11.54 -10.48 -13.99
N GLY A 260 10.67 -10.72 -14.96
CA GLY A 260 10.32 -12.06 -15.40
C GLY A 260 11.49 -12.80 -16.03
N GLY A 261 11.41 -14.10 -16.05
CA GLY A 261 12.35 -15.00 -16.74
C GLY A 261 11.87 -15.40 -18.12
N ALA A 262 12.79 -15.74 -19.01
CA ALA A 262 12.51 -16.31 -20.29
C ALA A 262 13.13 -17.73 -20.37
N ALA A 263 12.36 -18.74 -20.81
CA ALA A 263 12.89 -20.06 -21.12
C ALA A 263 13.42 -20.10 -22.57
N GLY A 264 14.40 -20.95 -22.83
CA GLY A 264 14.98 -21.16 -24.18
C GLY A 264 16.50 -21.08 -24.15
N SER A 265 17.10 -21.22 -25.34
CA SER A 265 18.57 -21.28 -25.50
C SER A 265 19.32 -19.99 -25.14
N VAL A 266 18.63 -18.86 -25.03
CA VAL A 266 19.17 -17.54 -24.57
C VAL A 266 18.34 -17.01 -23.40
N GLY A 267 17.76 -17.93 -22.60
CA GLY A 267 16.86 -17.58 -21.52
C GLY A 267 17.50 -16.73 -20.41
N SER A 268 16.69 -15.94 -19.75
CA SER A 268 17.05 -15.19 -18.56
C SER A 268 16.35 -15.75 -17.32
N ALA A 269 17.07 -15.87 -16.21
CA ALA A 269 16.43 -16.22 -14.96
C ALA A 269 15.55 -15.06 -14.43
N PRO A 270 14.42 -15.36 -13.79
CA PRO A 270 13.63 -14.35 -13.12
C PRO A 270 14.42 -13.76 -11.95
N THR A 271 14.13 -12.52 -11.61
CA THR A 271 14.75 -11.88 -10.45
C THR A 271 13.78 -11.73 -9.27
N ALA A 272 14.30 -11.80 -8.08
CA ALA A 272 13.53 -11.47 -6.90
C ALA A 272 13.16 -9.97 -6.90
N GLY A 273 12.08 -9.63 -6.22
CA GLY A 273 11.81 -8.22 -5.91
C GLY A 273 12.93 -7.64 -5.05
N THR A 274 13.16 -6.35 -5.20
CA THR A 274 14.19 -5.63 -4.43
C THR A 274 13.85 -5.69 -2.93
N PRO A 275 14.76 -6.13 -2.07
CA PRO A 275 14.53 -6.18 -0.64
C PRO A 275 14.10 -4.84 -0.05
N ASN A 276 13.25 -4.87 0.97
CA ASN A 276 12.78 -3.70 1.73
C ASN A 276 11.97 -2.67 0.91
N THR A 277 11.48 -3.05 -0.27
CA THR A 277 10.62 -2.19 -1.10
C THR A 277 9.16 -2.63 -1.12
N GLY A 278 8.86 -3.88 -0.71
CA GLY A 278 7.56 -4.50 -0.93
C GLY A 278 7.30 -4.85 -2.40
N GLY A 279 8.35 -4.97 -3.21
CA GLY A 279 8.26 -5.31 -4.62
C GLY A 279 8.10 -6.81 -4.87
N GLY A 280 7.20 -7.20 -5.82
CA GLY A 280 6.91 -8.58 -6.19
C GLY A 280 8.06 -9.27 -6.94
N GLY A 281 8.19 -10.59 -6.79
CA GLY A 281 9.16 -11.39 -7.53
C GLY A 281 8.74 -11.66 -8.97
N GLY A 282 9.69 -11.75 -9.90
CA GLY A 282 9.43 -12.13 -11.30
C GLY A 282 9.02 -13.59 -11.44
N GLY A 283 8.12 -13.89 -12.39
CA GLY A 283 7.74 -15.24 -12.77
C GLY A 283 8.79 -15.90 -13.68
N SER A 284 8.95 -17.21 -13.60
CA SER A 284 9.88 -17.93 -14.50
C SER A 284 9.29 -18.17 -15.88
N GLY A 285 10.19 -18.34 -16.86
CA GLY A 285 9.84 -18.80 -18.20
C GLY A 285 9.72 -20.31 -18.28
#